data_56884d1775244bfda414b1449f436fee
#
_entry.id   56884d1775244bfda414b1449f436fee
#
_cell.length_a   1.000
_cell.length_b   1.000
_cell.length_c   1.000
_cell.angle_alpha   90.00
_cell.angle_beta   90.00
_cell.angle_gamma   90.00
#
_symmetry.space_group_name_H-M   'P 1'
#
loop_
_entity.id
_entity.type
_entity.pdbx_description
1 polymer ?
#
loop_
_entity_poly.entity_id
_entity_poly.type
_entity_poly.pdbx_seq_one_letter_code
_entity_poly.pdbx_strand_id
1 'polypeptide(L)'
;MNIVLIDSRQTTKDVWKISASRQVEHLKTHVNVQVGDTLRVGVKAGKRYLTEVVAVEEQLVMVRPLHEEVVPAKLSVTLIIAMPRPKVLRRLIMDSVTLGVEKIILLHSYRVDKSYWQSPFLQQLDQYVNLGLEQAGDTIAPQIEIYK
;
A
#
# COMPACT_ATOMS: atom_id res chain seq x y z
N MET A 1 -0.37 6.51 -7.86
CA MET A 1 0.04 6.51 -6.43
C MET A 1 -0.41 7.82 -5.81
N ASN A 2 -1.39 7.77 -4.90
CA ASN A 2 -1.97 8.97 -4.28
C ASN A 2 -1.28 9.34 -2.96
N ILE A 3 -0.63 8.38 -2.33
CA ILE A 3 0.30 8.59 -1.21
C ILE A 3 1.56 7.76 -1.41
N VAL A 4 2.63 8.14 -0.75
CA VAL A 4 3.82 7.30 -0.58
C VAL A 4 3.70 6.59 0.77
N LEU A 5 3.64 5.27 0.75
CA LEU A 5 3.49 4.47 1.96
C LEU A 5 4.87 4.05 2.48
N ILE A 6 5.20 4.42 3.70
CA ILE A 6 6.47 4.12 4.34
C ILE A 6 6.29 3.32 5.63
N ASP A 7 7.34 2.69 6.07
CA ASP A 7 7.42 1.98 7.34
C ASP A 7 7.73 2.96 8.48
N SER A 8 7.28 2.69 9.70
CA SER A 8 7.57 3.52 10.87
C SER A 8 9.08 3.66 11.13
N ARG A 9 9.89 2.68 10.71
CA ARG A 9 11.36 2.72 10.80
C ARG A 9 12.01 3.78 9.92
N GLN A 10 11.30 4.26 8.90
CA GLN A 10 11.77 5.32 7.98
C GLN A 10 11.45 6.71 8.51
N THR A 11 10.71 6.82 9.61
CA THR A 11 10.38 8.07 10.27
C THR A 11 11.43 8.39 11.33
N THR A 12 11.98 9.59 11.24
CA THR A 12 12.82 10.16 12.31
C THR A 12 12.14 11.41 12.85
N LYS A 13 12.71 12.03 13.89
CA LYS A 13 12.06 13.16 14.57
C LYS A 13 11.71 14.32 13.61
N ASP A 14 12.59 14.64 12.67
CA ASP A 14 12.48 15.85 11.85
C ASP A 14 12.38 15.57 10.33
N VAL A 15 12.97 14.47 9.85
CA VAL A 15 13.06 14.13 8.43
C VAL A 15 12.81 12.64 8.22
N TRP A 16 11.95 12.32 7.27
CA TRP A 16 11.61 10.96 6.90
C TRP A 16 12.27 10.57 5.58
N LYS A 17 12.57 9.28 5.42
CA LYS A 17 13.30 8.75 4.26
C LYS A 17 12.41 7.86 3.41
N ILE A 18 12.28 8.19 2.13
CA ILE A 18 11.64 7.34 1.11
C ILE A 18 12.78 6.69 0.34
N SER A 19 13.00 5.39 0.56
CA SER A 19 14.15 4.64 0.01
C SER A 19 13.76 3.41 -0.82
N ALA A 20 12.48 3.06 -0.90
CA ALA A 20 12.05 1.96 -1.75
C ALA A 20 12.25 2.33 -3.23
N SER A 21 13.05 1.54 -3.95
CA SER A 21 13.46 1.83 -5.33
C SER A 21 12.29 2.16 -6.24
N ARG A 22 11.20 1.39 -6.17
CA ARG A 22 9.98 1.62 -6.95
C ARG A 22 9.37 3.02 -6.68
N GLN A 23 9.32 3.43 -5.41
CA GLN A 23 8.74 4.71 -5.01
C GLN A 23 9.66 5.87 -5.44
N VAL A 24 10.97 5.75 -5.21
CA VAL A 24 11.95 6.75 -5.60
C VAL A 24 11.95 6.95 -7.12
N GLU A 25 11.96 5.86 -7.88
CA GLU A 25 11.87 5.92 -9.34
C GLU A 25 10.59 6.60 -9.80
N HIS A 26 9.44 6.23 -9.25
CA HIS A 26 8.16 6.85 -9.58
C HIS A 26 8.15 8.36 -9.28
N LEU A 27 8.63 8.76 -8.12
CA LEU A 27 8.70 10.17 -7.72
C LEU A 27 9.61 10.98 -8.65
N LYS A 28 10.73 10.41 -9.08
CA LYS A 28 11.70 11.10 -9.95
C LYS A 28 11.24 11.14 -11.41
N THR A 29 10.73 10.03 -11.94
CA THR A 29 10.47 9.90 -13.38
C THR A 29 9.06 10.28 -13.79
N HIS A 30 8.05 10.00 -12.94
CA HIS A 30 6.64 10.27 -13.26
C HIS A 30 6.11 11.53 -12.59
N VAL A 31 6.48 11.77 -11.34
CA VAL A 31 6.06 12.97 -10.60
C VAL A 31 7.03 14.14 -10.86
N ASN A 32 8.27 13.84 -11.21
CA ASN A 32 9.35 14.82 -11.39
C ASN A 32 9.52 15.72 -10.14
N VAL A 33 9.54 15.08 -8.97
CA VAL A 33 9.56 15.73 -7.67
C VAL A 33 10.82 16.57 -7.48
N GLN A 34 10.66 17.74 -6.89
CA GLN A 34 11.75 18.67 -6.58
C GLN A 34 11.71 19.10 -5.11
N VAL A 35 12.84 19.61 -4.61
CA VAL A 35 12.90 20.21 -3.27
C VAL A 35 11.91 21.37 -3.17
N GLY A 36 11.13 21.40 -2.11
CA GLY A 36 10.04 22.36 -1.88
C GLY A 36 8.66 21.88 -2.31
N ASP A 37 8.57 20.81 -3.10
CA ASP A 37 7.28 20.19 -3.44
C ASP A 37 6.63 19.55 -2.21
N THR A 38 5.32 19.40 -2.26
CA THR A 38 4.57 18.68 -1.23
C THR A 38 4.20 17.28 -1.70
N LEU A 39 4.28 16.32 -0.80
CA LEU A 39 3.87 14.94 -0.99
C LEU A 39 2.97 14.47 0.15
N ARG A 40 2.00 13.63 -0.14
CA ARG A 40 1.29 12.86 0.89
C ARG A 40 2.06 11.61 1.21
N VAL A 41 2.39 11.44 2.49
CA VAL A 41 3.09 10.26 2.99
C VAL A 41 2.26 9.59 4.07
N GLY A 42 2.02 8.30 3.91
CA GLY A 42 1.34 7.48 4.91
C GLY A 42 2.34 6.59 5.64
N VAL A 43 2.22 6.51 6.95
CA VAL A 43 2.95 5.54 7.77
C VAL A 43 2.09 4.30 7.92
N LYS A 44 2.59 3.13 7.53
CA LYS A 44 1.84 1.86 7.60
C LYS A 44 1.26 1.63 8.99
N ALA A 45 -0.01 1.25 9.06
CA ALA A 45 -0.78 1.06 10.29
C ALA A 45 -0.85 2.31 11.18
N GLY A 46 -0.55 3.46 10.66
CA GLY A 46 -0.51 4.73 11.36
C GLY A 46 -1.26 5.84 10.62
N LYS A 47 -0.73 7.04 10.72
CA LYS A 47 -1.34 8.25 10.20
C LYS A 47 -0.85 8.60 8.80
N ARG A 48 -1.56 9.50 8.16
CA ARG A 48 -1.19 10.13 6.90
C ARG A 48 -0.81 11.58 7.14
N TYR A 49 0.14 12.08 6.38
CA TYR A 49 0.68 13.42 6.53
C TYR A 49 0.85 14.11 5.19
N LEU A 50 0.63 15.41 5.16
CA LEU A 50 1.22 16.26 4.15
C LEU A 50 2.67 16.54 4.55
N THR A 51 3.59 16.36 3.60
CA THR A 51 5.03 16.56 3.83
C THR A 51 5.62 17.48 2.78
N GLU A 52 6.76 18.07 3.09
CA GLU A 52 7.58 18.87 2.18
C GLU A 52 8.83 18.09 1.79
N VAL A 53 9.17 18.07 0.53
CA VAL A 53 10.41 17.47 0.03
C VAL A 53 11.58 18.36 0.39
N VAL A 54 12.53 17.82 1.14
CA VAL A 54 13.72 18.57 1.59
C VAL A 54 15.01 18.16 0.89
N ALA A 55 15.05 16.96 0.30
CA ALA A 55 16.16 16.48 -0.52
C ALA A 55 15.71 15.45 -1.53
N VAL A 56 16.31 15.48 -2.72
CA VAL A 56 16.12 14.48 -3.78
C VAL A 56 17.50 13.98 -4.18
N GLU A 57 17.80 12.74 -3.84
CA GLU A 57 19.06 12.07 -4.15
C GLU A 57 18.84 10.95 -5.15
N GLU A 58 19.90 10.26 -5.56
CA GLU A 58 19.82 9.21 -6.57
C GLU A 58 18.88 8.07 -6.17
N GLN A 59 18.99 7.58 -4.93
CA GLN A 59 18.23 6.45 -4.40
C GLN A 59 17.41 6.82 -3.15
N LEU A 60 17.19 8.10 -2.88
CA LEU A 60 16.55 8.56 -1.68
C LEU A 60 15.81 9.88 -1.92
N VAL A 61 14.58 9.95 -1.44
CA VAL A 61 13.85 11.22 -1.29
C VAL A 61 13.60 11.46 0.19
N MET A 62 13.97 12.62 0.68
CA MET A 62 13.76 13.00 2.07
C MET A 62 12.65 14.02 2.17
N VAL A 63 11.76 13.81 3.16
CA VAL A 63 10.61 14.67 3.38
C VAL A 63 10.50 15.07 4.85
N ARG A 64 9.92 16.23 5.10
CA ARG A 64 9.63 16.75 6.42
C ARG A 64 8.11 16.79 6.62
N PRO A 65 7.54 16.17 7.67
CA PRO A 65 6.11 16.26 7.93
C PRO A 65 5.69 17.69 8.27
N LEU A 66 4.59 18.14 7.67
CA LEU A 66 4.00 19.46 7.93
C LEU A 66 2.81 19.33 8.90
N HIS A 67 1.84 18.51 8.56
CA HIS A 67 0.68 18.24 9.41
C HIS A 67 0.04 16.89 9.10
N GLU A 68 -0.73 16.37 10.07
CA GLU A 68 -1.51 15.16 9.90
C GLU A 68 -2.75 15.40 9.02
N GLU A 69 -3.10 14.39 8.24
CA GLU A 69 -4.35 14.33 7.51
C GLU A 69 -5.18 13.12 7.97
N VAL A 70 -6.48 13.21 7.80
CA VAL A 70 -7.40 12.11 8.14
C VAL A 70 -7.19 10.93 7.18
N VAL A 71 -7.08 9.73 7.76
CA VAL A 71 -7.03 8.48 7.00
C VAL A 71 -8.47 8.08 6.60
N PRO A 72 -8.72 7.60 5.38
CA PRO A 72 -10.04 7.14 4.98
C PRO A 72 -10.59 6.07 5.91
N ALA A 73 -11.87 6.18 6.26
CA ALA A 73 -12.56 5.15 7.03
C ALA A 73 -12.76 3.89 6.19
N LYS A 74 -12.67 2.71 6.83
CA LYS A 74 -13.00 1.45 6.19
C LYS A 74 -14.50 1.31 5.96
N LEU A 75 -14.87 0.63 4.90
CA LEU A 75 -16.22 0.12 4.72
C LEU A 75 -16.37 -1.14 5.61
N SER A 76 -17.44 -1.20 6.39
CA SER A 76 -17.77 -2.40 7.20
C SER A 76 -18.25 -3.55 6.30
N VAL A 77 -17.36 -3.99 5.40
CA VAL A 77 -17.62 -5.06 4.43
C VAL A 77 -16.57 -6.15 4.60
N THR A 78 -17.04 -7.38 4.68
CA THR A 78 -16.21 -8.59 4.59
C THR A 78 -16.46 -9.26 3.25
N LEU A 79 -15.42 -9.43 2.46
CA LEU A 79 -15.46 -10.21 1.22
C LEU A 79 -15.04 -11.65 1.49
N ILE A 80 -15.89 -12.59 1.10
CA ILE A 80 -15.59 -14.03 1.14
C ILE A 80 -15.42 -14.49 -0.29
N ILE A 81 -14.23 -14.99 -0.62
CA ILE A 81 -13.85 -15.27 -2.00
C ILE A 81 -13.24 -16.68 -2.09
N ALA A 82 -13.80 -17.53 -2.97
CA ALA A 82 -13.11 -18.75 -3.35
C ALA A 82 -11.82 -18.39 -4.10
N MET A 83 -10.70 -19.03 -3.75
CA MET A 83 -9.39 -18.71 -4.31
C MET A 83 -9.45 -18.58 -5.84
N PRO A 84 -9.23 -17.40 -6.40
CA PRO A 84 -9.26 -17.19 -7.83
C PRO A 84 -7.92 -17.57 -8.48
N ARG A 85 -7.87 -17.56 -9.81
CA ARG A 85 -6.60 -17.68 -10.56
C ARG A 85 -5.60 -16.62 -10.09
N PRO A 86 -4.30 -16.94 -10.05
CA PRO A 86 -3.28 -16.05 -9.49
C PRO A 86 -3.30 -14.62 -10.05
N LYS A 87 -3.45 -14.46 -11.36
CA LYS A 87 -3.53 -13.12 -11.98
C LYS A 87 -4.76 -12.32 -11.55
N VAL A 88 -5.87 -13.02 -11.31
CA VAL A 88 -7.12 -12.41 -10.82
C VAL A 88 -6.98 -12.05 -9.35
N LEU A 89 -6.31 -12.88 -8.55
CA LEU A 89 -6.05 -12.63 -7.12
C LEU A 89 -5.35 -11.27 -6.92
N ARG A 90 -4.29 -11.01 -7.68
CA ARG A 90 -3.57 -9.74 -7.60
C ARG A 90 -4.51 -8.54 -7.75
N ARG A 91 -5.27 -8.53 -8.85
CA ARG A 91 -6.20 -7.43 -9.17
C ARG A 91 -7.27 -7.29 -8.10
N LEU A 92 -7.85 -8.40 -7.69
CA LEU A 92 -8.92 -8.44 -6.72
C LEU A 92 -8.48 -7.88 -5.36
N ILE A 93 -7.29 -8.25 -4.87
CA ILE A 93 -6.74 -7.69 -3.63
C ILE A 93 -6.51 -6.19 -3.77
N MET A 94 -5.87 -5.75 -4.84
CA MET A 94 -5.61 -4.31 -5.06
C MET A 94 -6.90 -3.50 -5.11
N ASP A 95 -7.90 -3.96 -5.88
CA ASP A 95 -9.18 -3.26 -6.03
C ASP A 95 -9.97 -3.25 -4.72
N SER A 96 -10.01 -4.37 -3.98
CA SER A 96 -10.69 -4.46 -2.69
C SER A 96 -10.07 -3.52 -1.64
N VAL A 97 -8.74 -3.45 -1.59
CA VAL A 97 -8.02 -2.54 -0.70
C VAL A 97 -8.30 -1.08 -1.10
N THR A 98 -8.26 -0.78 -2.39
CA THR A 98 -8.55 0.57 -2.90
C THR A 98 -9.96 1.03 -2.56
N LEU A 99 -10.93 0.12 -2.57
CA LEU A 99 -12.31 0.39 -2.17
C LEU A 99 -12.51 0.52 -0.66
N GLY A 100 -11.51 0.18 0.15
CA GLY A 100 -11.58 0.32 1.60
C GLY A 100 -12.29 -0.84 2.31
N VAL A 101 -12.30 -2.03 1.73
CA VAL A 101 -12.86 -3.24 2.37
C VAL A 101 -12.14 -3.52 3.68
N GLU A 102 -12.88 -3.80 4.75
CA GLU A 102 -12.34 -4.04 6.08
C GLU A 102 -11.69 -5.42 6.21
N LYS A 103 -12.31 -6.44 5.61
CA LYS A 103 -11.86 -7.83 5.74
C LYS A 103 -12.01 -8.61 4.43
N ILE A 104 -11.02 -9.45 4.13
CA ILE A 104 -11.01 -10.36 2.98
C ILE A 104 -10.75 -11.77 3.49
N ILE A 105 -11.61 -12.71 3.13
CA ILE A 105 -11.47 -14.13 3.44
C ILE A 105 -11.27 -14.89 2.14
N LEU A 106 -10.10 -15.48 1.97
CA LEU A 106 -9.79 -16.39 0.86
C LEU A 106 -10.02 -17.83 1.32
N LEU A 107 -10.85 -18.56 0.63
CA LEU A 107 -11.18 -19.93 1.01
C LEU A 107 -11.03 -20.92 -0.15
N HIS A 108 -10.81 -22.19 0.21
CA HIS A 108 -10.91 -23.28 -0.74
C HIS A 108 -12.38 -23.65 -0.97
N SER A 109 -12.74 -23.91 -2.22
CA SER A 109 -14.03 -24.46 -2.58
C SER A 109 -13.87 -25.62 -3.56
N TYR A 110 -14.92 -26.40 -3.75
CA TYR A 110 -14.90 -27.60 -4.58
C TYR A 110 -14.26 -27.44 -5.97
N ARG A 111 -14.41 -26.27 -6.61
CA ARG A 111 -13.89 -25.99 -7.95
C ARG A 111 -12.58 -25.22 -7.97
N VAL A 112 -11.96 -24.98 -6.83
CA VAL A 112 -10.66 -24.29 -6.77
C VAL A 112 -9.57 -25.29 -7.12
N ASP A 113 -8.74 -24.95 -8.10
CA ASP A 113 -7.57 -25.74 -8.43
C ASP A 113 -6.54 -25.66 -7.29
N LYS A 114 -6.07 -26.82 -6.82
CA LYS A 114 -5.11 -26.92 -5.71
C LYS A 114 -3.79 -26.17 -6.02
N SER A 115 -3.40 -26.08 -7.29
CA SER A 115 -2.19 -25.37 -7.71
C SER A 115 -2.24 -23.87 -7.42
N TYR A 116 -3.43 -23.26 -7.31
CA TYR A 116 -3.56 -21.84 -6.99
C TYR A 116 -2.99 -21.51 -5.61
N TRP A 117 -3.09 -22.44 -4.65
CA TRP A 117 -2.53 -22.30 -3.31
C TRP A 117 -0.99 -22.37 -3.25
N GLN A 118 -0.37 -22.89 -4.30
CA GLN A 118 1.08 -22.96 -4.45
C GLN A 118 1.66 -21.76 -5.21
N SER A 119 0.80 -20.86 -5.65
CA SER A 119 1.22 -19.71 -6.46
C SER A 119 2.12 -18.76 -5.68
N PRO A 120 3.22 -18.26 -6.28
CA PRO A 120 4.04 -17.19 -5.71
C PRO A 120 3.26 -15.91 -5.40
N PHE A 121 2.13 -15.67 -6.05
CA PHE A 121 1.28 -14.51 -5.79
C PHE A 121 0.74 -14.47 -4.36
N LEU A 122 0.54 -15.61 -3.71
CA LEU A 122 0.15 -15.66 -2.30
C LEU A 122 1.22 -15.11 -1.37
N GLN A 123 2.50 -15.32 -1.70
CA GLN A 123 3.63 -14.79 -0.93
C GLN A 123 3.80 -13.27 -1.14
N GLN A 124 3.17 -12.73 -2.16
CA GLN A 124 3.25 -11.31 -2.54
C GLN A 124 2.01 -10.52 -2.14
N LEU A 125 1.10 -11.08 -1.33
CA LEU A 125 -0.15 -10.40 -0.93
C LEU A 125 0.12 -9.03 -0.31
N ASP A 126 1.12 -8.91 0.55
CA ASP A 126 1.48 -7.63 1.19
C ASP A 126 1.86 -6.56 0.18
N GLN A 127 2.51 -6.94 -0.93
CA GLN A 127 2.83 -5.99 -1.99
C GLN A 127 1.56 -5.46 -2.69
N TYR A 128 0.58 -6.33 -2.93
CA TYR A 128 -0.68 -5.94 -3.56
C TYR A 128 -1.54 -5.08 -2.62
N VAL A 129 -1.54 -5.42 -1.33
CA VAL A 129 -2.17 -4.59 -0.30
C VAL A 129 -1.55 -3.20 -0.28
N ASN A 130 -0.22 -3.10 -0.24
CA ASN A 130 0.48 -1.82 -0.25
C ASN A 130 0.16 -0.97 -1.49
N LEU A 131 0.11 -1.58 -2.68
CA LEU A 131 -0.28 -0.89 -3.92
C LEU A 131 -1.71 -0.36 -3.84
N GLY A 132 -2.63 -1.14 -3.29
CA GLY A 132 -4.01 -0.72 -3.06
C GLY A 132 -4.13 0.43 -2.06
N LEU A 133 -3.37 0.39 -0.97
CA LEU A 133 -3.31 1.47 0.03
C LEU A 133 -2.75 2.75 -0.57
N GLU A 134 -1.68 2.68 -1.34
CA GLU A 134 -1.10 3.83 -2.02
C GLU A 134 -2.09 4.48 -3.01
N GLN A 135 -2.88 3.68 -3.70
CA GLN A 135 -3.92 4.16 -4.61
C GLN A 135 -5.11 4.78 -3.86
N ALA A 136 -5.51 4.19 -2.75
CA ALA A 136 -6.61 4.69 -1.92
C ALA A 136 -6.25 5.93 -1.08
N GLY A 137 -4.97 6.20 -0.89
CA GLY A 137 -4.52 7.19 0.08
C GLY A 137 -4.74 6.75 1.53
N ASP A 138 -4.69 5.44 1.77
CA ASP A 138 -4.95 4.80 3.05
C ASP A 138 -3.67 4.20 3.65
N THR A 139 -3.64 4.03 4.96
CA THR A 139 -2.51 3.47 5.71
C THR A 139 -2.86 2.19 6.45
N ILE A 140 -4.15 1.87 6.55
CA ILE A 140 -4.65 0.73 7.32
C ILE A 140 -5.02 -0.41 6.38
N ALA A 141 -4.24 -1.49 6.42
CA ALA A 141 -4.51 -2.69 5.64
C ALA A 141 -5.80 -3.39 6.09
N PRO A 142 -6.54 -4.04 5.18
CA PRO A 142 -7.63 -4.92 5.56
C PRO A 142 -7.10 -6.13 6.31
N GLN A 143 -7.93 -6.75 7.12
CA GLN A 143 -7.65 -8.07 7.68
C GLN A 143 -7.79 -9.11 6.57
N ILE A 144 -6.80 -9.97 6.39
CA ILE A 144 -6.85 -11.07 5.40
C ILE A 144 -6.74 -12.40 6.13
N GLU A 145 -7.75 -13.25 5.94
CA GLU A 145 -7.79 -14.61 6.46
C GLU A 145 -7.75 -15.62 5.31
N ILE A 146 -7.06 -16.73 5.51
CA ILE A 146 -6.86 -17.77 4.49
C ILE A 146 -7.28 -19.12 5.06
N TYR A 147 -8.25 -19.77 4.40
CA TYR A 147 -8.74 -21.11 4.72
C TYR A 147 -8.52 -22.04 3.53
N LYS A 148 -7.53 -22.93 3.65
CA LYS A 148 -7.15 -23.92 2.63
C LYS A 148 -7.98 -25.20 2.72
#